data_aaa1f7bf6098e29b910f614b4307e21d
#
_entry.id   aaa1f7bf6098e29b910f614b4307e21d
#
_cell.length_a   1.000
_cell.length_b   1.000
_cell.length_c   1.000
_cell.angle_alpha   90.00
_cell.angle_beta   90.00
_cell.angle_gamma   90.00
#
_symmetry.space_group_name_H-M   'P 1'
#
loop_
_entity.id
_entity.type
_entity.pdbx_description
1 polymer ?
#
loop_
_entity_poly.entity_id
_entity_poly.type
_entity_poly.pdbx_seq_one_letter_code
_entity_poly.pdbx_strand_id
1 'polypeptide(L)'
;MTMGRDIDDLPKNDANHTALTPLWFLERAALVHPSRISVVHGSQHYTWHQTHQRCRRLASALSNLSIGLGHTVGVLAPNIPALYEAHFGIPMAGAVLNTINIRLSASRIAFLLAHSSAAAVIVDQELFSLLEESLKICSEKSKSFKPPMLVVVGDESCHPNDLRHALAKGVIEYEKFLESGDPEFKWKPPQDEWQSIALGYTSGTTASPKGVVLHHRGAYLMSLSGALNWGMKEGAVYLWTLPMFHCNGWCYPWTLAALCGTNICLRKVTAKAIYEAIAEYKVTHFCAAPVVLNSIVNSSPEEAILPLPHVVHVNTAGSAPPPSVIAAMSELGFRVTHTYGLSETYGPSTVCTWKPEWESLPIEKLAQLSARQGVRYIGLEGLEVMNTKTMQPVPADGATVGEIVMRGNAVMKGYLKNPKANKEAFANGWFHSGDLAVKHPDGYIEIKDRSKDIIISGAENISSVEVENALYSHPAILDASVVARPDEKWGESPCAFVTLKPGVDSSNEQRLVEDIVKFCRSKMPAYSVPKSVVFGPLPKTATGKTQKHLLREKAKEMGPVRKSKL
;
A
#
# COMPACT_ATOMS: atom_id res chain seq x y z
N MET A 1 38.64 -35.24 1.75
CA MET A 1 37.89 -35.15 3.03
C MET A 1 37.97 -33.70 3.46
N THR A 2 36.92 -32.93 3.29
CA THR A 2 36.80 -31.62 3.91
C THR A 2 36.70 -31.90 5.40
N MET A 3 37.70 -31.44 6.20
CA MET A 3 37.57 -31.43 7.65
C MET A 3 36.27 -30.73 7.99
N GLY A 4 35.29 -31.46 8.56
CA GLY A 4 34.07 -30.87 9.11
C GLY A 4 34.47 -29.82 10.13
N ARG A 5 33.80 -28.67 10.09
CA ARG A 5 33.98 -27.65 11.13
C ARG A 5 33.05 -28.05 12.28
N ASP A 6 33.56 -28.72 13.31
CA ASP A 6 32.74 -29.18 14.44
C ASP A 6 31.75 -28.13 14.95
N ILE A 7 32.11 -26.85 14.85
CA ILE A 7 31.26 -25.73 15.23
C ILE A 7 30.07 -25.48 14.29
N ASP A 8 30.23 -25.77 13.00
CA ASP A 8 29.21 -25.57 11.97
C ASP A 8 28.35 -26.82 11.74
N ASP A 9 28.78 -28.00 12.28
CA ASP A 9 28.12 -29.30 12.10
C ASP A 9 27.10 -29.62 13.20
N LEU A 10 26.85 -28.67 14.14
CA LEU A 10 25.84 -28.83 15.18
C LEU A 10 24.43 -28.91 14.57
N PRO A 11 23.64 -29.97 14.90
CA PRO A 11 22.36 -30.19 14.26
C PRO A 11 21.28 -29.23 14.77
N LYS A 12 20.36 -28.86 13.87
CA LYS A 12 19.10 -28.22 14.23
C LYS A 12 18.20 -29.26 14.93
N ASN A 13 17.45 -28.84 15.94
CA ASN A 13 16.45 -29.63 16.64
C ASN A 13 15.30 -28.73 17.12
N ASP A 14 14.24 -29.31 17.65
CA ASP A 14 13.02 -28.60 18.06
C ASP A 14 13.26 -27.55 19.17
N ALA A 15 14.36 -27.63 19.90
CA ALA A 15 14.69 -26.65 20.92
C ALA A 15 15.38 -25.40 20.38
N ASN A 16 16.09 -25.51 19.24
CA ASN A 16 16.94 -24.45 18.73
C ASN A 16 16.53 -23.95 17.33
N HIS A 17 15.51 -24.55 16.71
CA HIS A 17 15.06 -24.17 15.38
C HIS A 17 13.55 -24.29 15.21
N THR A 18 12.92 -23.19 14.79
CA THR A 18 11.57 -23.18 14.25
C THR A 18 11.51 -22.19 13.08
N ALA A 19 10.64 -22.42 12.10
CA ALA A 19 10.49 -21.52 10.99
C ALA A 19 9.98 -20.14 11.43
N LEU A 20 10.54 -19.08 10.88
CA LEU A 20 10.10 -17.72 11.14
C LEU A 20 8.66 -17.51 10.63
N THR A 21 7.78 -17.03 11.49
CA THR A 21 6.41 -16.65 11.15
C THR A 21 5.91 -15.57 12.09
N PRO A 22 5.19 -14.53 11.58
CA PRO A 22 4.64 -13.49 12.43
C PRO A 22 3.46 -13.97 13.30
N LEU A 23 2.97 -15.18 13.11
CA LEU A 23 1.82 -15.71 13.85
C LEU A 23 2.08 -15.84 15.34
N TRP A 24 3.34 -16.08 15.74
CA TRP A 24 3.76 -16.12 17.15
C TRP A 24 3.54 -14.79 17.91
N PHE A 25 3.48 -13.67 17.18
CA PHE A 25 3.29 -12.36 17.81
C PHE A 25 1.91 -12.26 18.48
N LEU A 26 0.88 -12.85 17.87
CA LEU A 26 -0.48 -12.84 18.40
C LEU A 26 -0.58 -13.66 19.71
N GLU A 27 0.04 -14.83 19.77
CA GLU A 27 0.07 -15.64 21.00
C GLU A 27 0.75 -14.90 22.14
N ARG A 28 1.91 -14.29 21.84
CA ARG A 28 2.65 -13.50 22.82
C ARG A 28 1.82 -12.30 23.31
N ALA A 29 1.15 -11.58 22.42
CA ALA A 29 0.32 -10.43 22.78
C ALA A 29 -0.85 -10.85 23.71
N ALA A 30 -1.51 -11.96 23.39
CA ALA A 30 -2.60 -12.51 24.20
C ALA A 30 -2.12 -13.03 25.57
N LEU A 31 -0.88 -13.52 25.67
CA LEU A 31 -0.27 -13.97 26.92
C LEU A 31 0.13 -12.78 27.81
N VAL A 32 0.80 -11.78 27.24
CA VAL A 32 1.40 -10.68 28.01
C VAL A 32 0.35 -9.63 28.42
N HIS A 33 -0.59 -9.34 27.52
CA HIS A 33 -1.62 -8.30 27.73
C HIS A 33 -3.03 -8.81 27.37
N PRO A 34 -3.54 -9.88 28.01
CA PRO A 34 -4.80 -10.52 27.63
C PRO A 34 -6.00 -9.57 27.64
N SER A 35 -6.06 -8.62 28.56
CA SER A 35 -7.16 -7.67 28.74
C SER A 35 -7.00 -6.34 28.00
N ARG A 36 -5.82 -6.07 27.41
CA ARG A 36 -5.61 -4.86 26.61
C ARG A 36 -6.42 -4.94 25.33
N ILE A 37 -7.06 -3.83 24.96
CA ILE A 37 -7.80 -3.74 23.69
C ILE A 37 -6.82 -3.88 22.52
N SER A 38 -7.10 -4.82 21.64
CA SER A 38 -6.34 -5.10 20.41
C SER A 38 -6.97 -4.44 19.17
N VAL A 39 -8.31 -4.45 19.09
CA VAL A 39 -9.07 -3.94 17.94
C VAL A 39 -10.28 -3.16 18.43
N VAL A 40 -10.50 -2.01 17.79
CA VAL A 40 -11.70 -1.16 17.97
C VAL A 40 -12.32 -0.94 16.59
N HIS A 41 -13.66 -1.14 16.48
CA HIS A 41 -14.44 -0.83 15.29
C HIS A 41 -15.85 -0.42 15.70
N GLY A 42 -16.16 0.89 15.66
CA GLY A 42 -17.42 1.41 16.18
C GLY A 42 -17.62 1.01 17.63
N SER A 43 -18.73 0.33 17.92
CA SER A 43 -19.06 -0.20 19.25
C SER A 43 -18.31 -1.50 19.61
N GLN A 44 -17.70 -2.17 18.66
CA GLN A 44 -17.01 -3.45 18.84
C GLN A 44 -15.58 -3.23 19.34
N HIS A 45 -15.28 -3.81 20.50
CA HIS A 45 -13.96 -3.77 21.12
C HIS A 45 -13.52 -5.19 21.47
N TYR A 46 -12.39 -5.64 20.94
CA TYR A 46 -11.81 -6.94 21.27
C TYR A 46 -10.50 -6.78 22.01
N THR A 47 -10.32 -7.56 23.07
CA THR A 47 -9.04 -7.69 23.77
C THR A 47 -8.08 -8.61 23.00
N TRP A 48 -6.77 -8.59 23.34
CA TRP A 48 -5.80 -9.52 22.73
C TRP A 48 -6.18 -10.98 22.95
N HIS A 49 -6.71 -11.33 24.13
CA HIS A 49 -7.20 -12.68 24.41
C HIS A 49 -8.37 -13.06 23.49
N GLN A 50 -9.37 -12.19 23.34
CA GLN A 50 -10.51 -12.42 22.47
C GLN A 50 -10.07 -12.52 20.99
N THR A 51 -9.23 -11.60 20.52
CA THR A 51 -8.71 -11.63 19.14
C THR A 51 -7.95 -12.94 18.86
N HIS A 52 -7.12 -13.40 19.78
CA HIS A 52 -6.41 -14.67 19.64
C HIS A 52 -7.39 -15.85 19.53
N GLN A 53 -8.40 -15.92 20.40
CA GLN A 53 -9.42 -16.97 20.34
C GLN A 53 -10.20 -16.92 19.00
N ARG A 54 -10.58 -15.73 18.53
CA ARG A 54 -11.30 -15.54 17.27
C ARG A 54 -10.46 -16.00 16.06
N CYS A 55 -9.16 -15.68 16.04
CA CYS A 55 -8.25 -16.15 14.99
C CYS A 55 -8.09 -17.68 15.01
N ARG A 56 -8.00 -18.30 16.19
CA ARG A 56 -7.94 -19.76 16.34
C ARG A 56 -9.24 -20.42 15.90
N ARG A 57 -10.41 -19.85 16.22
CA ARG A 57 -11.71 -20.30 15.71
C ARG A 57 -11.79 -20.23 14.19
N LEU A 58 -11.32 -19.13 13.59
CA LEU A 58 -11.27 -19.00 12.13
C LEU A 58 -10.39 -20.11 11.51
N ALA A 59 -9.20 -20.32 12.07
CA ALA A 59 -8.30 -21.37 11.60
C ALA A 59 -8.91 -22.77 11.72
N SER A 60 -9.55 -23.07 12.86
CA SER A 60 -10.23 -24.33 13.10
C SER A 60 -11.40 -24.55 12.13
N ALA A 61 -12.26 -23.52 11.96
CA ALA A 61 -13.42 -23.60 11.07
C ALA A 61 -12.99 -23.88 9.60
N LEU A 62 -11.93 -23.20 9.13
CA LEU A 62 -11.33 -23.46 7.81
C LEU A 62 -10.76 -24.89 7.72
N SER A 63 -10.03 -25.33 8.74
CA SER A 63 -9.42 -26.66 8.79
C SER A 63 -10.48 -27.78 8.78
N ASN A 64 -11.61 -27.59 9.48
CA ASN A 64 -12.74 -28.53 9.49
C ASN A 64 -13.35 -28.73 8.08
N LEU A 65 -13.16 -27.74 7.20
CA LEU A 65 -13.57 -27.79 5.79
C LEU A 65 -12.41 -28.26 4.86
N SER A 66 -11.33 -28.77 5.43
CA SER A 66 -10.11 -29.16 4.71
C SER A 66 -9.47 -28.00 3.92
N ILE A 67 -9.68 -26.76 4.36
CA ILE A 67 -9.04 -25.57 3.79
C ILE A 67 -7.77 -25.29 4.60
N GLY A 68 -6.61 -25.45 3.97
CA GLY A 68 -5.30 -25.33 4.62
C GLY A 68 -4.18 -25.19 3.59
N LEU A 69 -3.08 -25.90 3.80
CA LEU A 69 -1.89 -25.86 2.94
C LEU A 69 -2.23 -26.03 1.45
N GLY A 70 -1.75 -25.11 0.63
CA GLY A 70 -1.98 -25.09 -0.83
C GLY A 70 -3.28 -24.41 -1.26
N HIS A 71 -4.14 -24.02 -0.33
CA HIS A 71 -5.36 -23.27 -0.62
C HIS A 71 -5.17 -21.76 -0.44
N THR A 72 -5.93 -20.97 -1.19
CA THR A 72 -6.06 -19.52 -0.96
C THR A 72 -7.44 -19.21 -0.41
N VAL A 73 -7.52 -18.26 0.52
CA VAL A 73 -8.77 -17.71 1.04
C VAL A 73 -8.84 -16.24 0.69
N GLY A 74 -9.82 -15.87 -0.14
CA GLY A 74 -10.08 -14.49 -0.51
C GLY A 74 -10.73 -13.72 0.64
N VAL A 75 -10.34 -12.46 0.84
CA VAL A 75 -11.02 -11.55 1.77
C VAL A 75 -11.36 -10.27 1.05
N LEU A 76 -12.64 -9.99 0.86
CA LEU A 76 -13.18 -8.81 0.20
C LEU A 76 -13.88 -7.95 1.24
N ALA A 77 -13.12 -7.12 1.95
CA ALA A 77 -13.62 -6.34 3.08
C ALA A 77 -12.85 -5.01 3.24
N PRO A 78 -13.50 -3.96 3.76
CA PRO A 78 -12.83 -2.73 4.21
C PRO A 78 -12.02 -2.99 5.50
N ASN A 79 -11.51 -1.92 6.13
CA ASN A 79 -10.78 -2.02 7.38
C ASN A 79 -11.74 -2.33 8.54
N ILE A 80 -11.99 -3.61 8.77
CA ILE A 80 -12.87 -4.15 9.83
C ILE A 80 -12.17 -5.29 10.58
N PRO A 81 -12.64 -5.67 11.77
CA PRO A 81 -12.02 -6.73 12.59
C PRO A 81 -11.81 -8.05 11.85
N ALA A 82 -12.78 -8.49 11.04
CA ALA A 82 -12.67 -9.74 10.29
C ALA A 82 -11.48 -9.77 9.32
N LEU A 83 -11.16 -8.63 8.67
CA LEU A 83 -9.97 -8.54 7.81
C LEU A 83 -8.68 -8.58 8.63
N TYR A 84 -8.64 -7.92 9.81
CA TYR A 84 -7.51 -8.02 10.73
C TYR A 84 -7.30 -9.46 11.20
N GLU A 85 -8.35 -10.13 11.66
CA GLU A 85 -8.33 -11.53 12.11
C GLU A 85 -7.89 -12.49 11.00
N ALA A 86 -8.27 -12.22 9.75
CA ALA A 86 -7.88 -13.00 8.58
C ALA A 86 -6.35 -13.05 8.38
N HIS A 87 -5.61 -11.99 8.78
CA HIS A 87 -4.14 -11.97 8.69
C HIS A 87 -3.47 -13.04 9.58
N PHE A 88 -4.18 -13.52 10.58
CA PHE A 88 -3.72 -14.58 11.48
C PHE A 88 -4.45 -15.90 11.24
N GLY A 89 -5.78 -15.90 11.28
CA GLY A 89 -6.58 -17.13 11.24
C GLY A 89 -6.41 -17.93 9.94
N ILE A 90 -6.31 -17.27 8.79
CA ILE A 90 -6.10 -17.96 7.51
C ILE A 90 -4.70 -18.63 7.47
N PRO A 91 -3.59 -17.93 7.78
CA PRO A 91 -2.29 -18.58 7.83
C PRO A 91 -2.14 -19.60 8.97
N MET A 92 -2.84 -19.46 10.10
CA MET A 92 -2.89 -20.48 11.17
C MET A 92 -3.53 -21.79 10.70
N ALA A 93 -4.48 -21.73 9.74
CA ALA A 93 -5.00 -22.92 9.06
C ALA A 93 -3.99 -23.50 8.03
N GLY A 94 -2.87 -22.82 7.79
CA GLY A 94 -1.89 -23.16 6.74
C GLY A 94 -2.26 -22.65 5.34
N ALA A 95 -3.38 -21.95 5.19
CA ALA A 95 -3.83 -21.38 3.93
C ALA A 95 -3.18 -20.02 3.62
N VAL A 96 -3.27 -19.58 2.38
CA VAL A 96 -2.70 -18.29 1.93
C VAL A 96 -3.78 -17.22 1.94
N LEU A 97 -3.54 -16.14 2.66
CA LEU A 97 -4.40 -14.96 2.70
C LEU A 97 -4.36 -14.22 1.36
N ASN A 98 -5.50 -14.06 0.69
CA ASN A 98 -5.63 -13.27 -0.53
C ASN A 98 -6.54 -12.07 -0.28
N THR A 99 -5.97 -10.92 0.08
CA THR A 99 -6.73 -9.70 0.30
C THR A 99 -7.11 -9.04 -1.03
N ILE A 100 -8.40 -8.80 -1.23
CA ILE A 100 -8.96 -8.30 -2.49
C ILE A 100 -9.31 -6.82 -2.36
N ASN A 101 -8.88 -6.02 -3.33
CA ASN A 101 -9.20 -4.60 -3.38
C ASN A 101 -10.70 -4.39 -3.63
N ILE A 102 -11.37 -3.74 -2.68
CA ILE A 102 -12.82 -3.51 -2.64
C ILE A 102 -13.35 -2.54 -3.72
N ARG A 103 -12.47 -1.82 -4.42
CA ARG A 103 -12.83 -0.87 -5.48
C ARG A 103 -12.65 -1.43 -6.88
N LEU A 104 -12.39 -2.71 -7.01
CA LEU A 104 -12.31 -3.38 -8.30
C LEU A 104 -13.72 -3.64 -8.87
N SER A 105 -13.83 -3.66 -10.20
CA SER A 105 -15.05 -4.14 -10.86
C SER A 105 -15.23 -5.64 -10.71
N ALA A 106 -16.46 -6.11 -10.86
CA ALA A 106 -16.80 -7.54 -10.82
C ALA A 106 -15.93 -8.39 -11.75
N SER A 107 -15.66 -7.91 -12.97
CA SER A 107 -14.80 -8.60 -13.94
C SER A 107 -13.36 -8.77 -13.47
N ARG A 108 -12.82 -7.78 -12.74
CA ARG A 108 -11.49 -7.84 -12.14
C ARG A 108 -11.44 -8.79 -10.95
N ILE A 109 -12.43 -8.74 -10.05
CA ILE A 109 -12.54 -9.67 -8.92
C ILE A 109 -12.69 -11.11 -9.44
N ALA A 110 -13.53 -11.33 -10.46
CA ALA A 110 -13.67 -12.63 -11.13
C ALA A 110 -12.32 -13.18 -11.62
N PHE A 111 -11.51 -12.33 -12.25
CA PHE A 111 -10.15 -12.72 -12.65
C PHE A 111 -9.29 -13.13 -11.44
N LEU A 112 -9.29 -12.35 -10.36
CA LEU A 112 -8.49 -12.64 -9.16
C LEU A 112 -8.91 -13.98 -8.53
N LEU A 113 -10.20 -14.24 -8.39
CA LEU A 113 -10.73 -15.46 -7.80
C LEU A 113 -10.37 -16.70 -8.62
N ALA A 114 -10.54 -16.64 -9.94
CA ALA A 114 -10.19 -17.72 -10.84
C ALA A 114 -8.67 -17.96 -10.89
N HIS A 115 -7.86 -16.89 -10.97
CA HIS A 115 -6.41 -16.96 -11.06
C HIS A 115 -5.78 -17.50 -9.77
N SER A 116 -6.27 -17.08 -8.59
CA SER A 116 -5.82 -17.57 -7.28
C SER A 116 -6.37 -18.94 -6.93
N SER A 117 -7.37 -19.44 -7.66
CA SER A 117 -8.11 -20.67 -7.33
C SER A 117 -8.62 -20.64 -5.88
N ALA A 118 -9.31 -19.54 -5.50
CA ALA A 118 -9.79 -19.32 -4.14
C ALA A 118 -10.71 -20.46 -3.68
N ALA A 119 -10.38 -21.10 -2.54
CA ALA A 119 -11.20 -22.17 -1.94
C ALA A 119 -12.35 -21.62 -1.09
N ALA A 120 -12.15 -20.45 -0.48
CA ALA A 120 -13.18 -19.71 0.26
C ALA A 120 -13.04 -18.22 0.02
N VAL A 121 -14.13 -17.48 0.24
CA VAL A 121 -14.14 -16.00 0.24
C VAL A 121 -14.90 -15.51 1.47
N ILE A 122 -14.24 -14.71 2.29
CA ILE A 122 -14.86 -13.93 3.36
C ILE A 122 -15.19 -12.56 2.76
N VAL A 123 -16.45 -12.17 2.79
CA VAL A 123 -16.93 -10.95 2.13
C VAL A 123 -17.71 -10.07 3.09
N ASP A 124 -17.45 -8.78 3.05
CA ASP A 124 -18.26 -7.79 3.74
C ASP A 124 -19.66 -7.70 3.12
N GLN A 125 -20.70 -7.50 3.94
CA GLN A 125 -22.10 -7.49 3.50
C GLN A 125 -22.37 -6.46 2.38
N GLU A 126 -21.80 -5.25 2.43
CA GLU A 126 -21.97 -4.22 1.38
C GLU A 126 -21.37 -4.64 0.03
N LEU A 127 -20.41 -5.58 0.04
CA LEU A 127 -19.70 -6.05 -1.15
C LEU A 127 -20.22 -7.40 -1.67
N PHE A 128 -21.23 -7.98 -1.01
CA PHE A 128 -21.73 -9.29 -1.37
C PHE A 128 -22.32 -9.32 -2.80
N SER A 129 -23.13 -8.33 -3.18
CA SER A 129 -23.70 -8.24 -4.53
C SER A 129 -22.62 -8.13 -5.62
N LEU A 130 -21.53 -7.41 -5.34
CA LEU A 130 -20.37 -7.31 -6.24
C LEU A 130 -19.65 -8.66 -6.37
N LEU A 131 -19.52 -9.41 -5.28
CA LEU A 131 -18.97 -10.77 -5.30
C LEU A 131 -19.87 -11.72 -6.09
N GLU A 132 -21.19 -11.67 -5.89
CA GLU A 132 -22.18 -12.49 -6.61
C GLU A 132 -22.06 -12.29 -8.13
N GLU A 133 -21.99 -11.04 -8.59
CA GLU A 133 -21.73 -10.70 -9.99
C GLU A 133 -20.38 -11.27 -10.48
N SER A 134 -19.34 -11.18 -9.66
CA SER A 134 -18.01 -11.72 -9.98
C SER A 134 -18.01 -13.22 -10.17
N LEU A 135 -18.71 -13.96 -9.30
CA LEU A 135 -18.85 -15.42 -9.38
C LEU A 135 -19.65 -15.85 -10.62
N LYS A 136 -20.70 -15.10 -10.97
CA LYS A 136 -21.45 -15.33 -12.21
C LYS A 136 -20.54 -15.21 -13.42
N ILE A 137 -19.71 -14.16 -13.49
CA ILE A 137 -18.72 -13.98 -14.58
C ILE A 137 -17.72 -15.15 -14.64
N CYS A 138 -17.25 -15.66 -13.48
CA CYS A 138 -16.37 -16.83 -13.43
C CYS A 138 -17.05 -18.07 -14.04
N SER A 139 -18.30 -18.34 -13.67
CA SER A 139 -19.07 -19.50 -14.13
C SER A 139 -19.38 -19.42 -15.63
N GLU A 140 -19.66 -18.22 -16.14
CA GLU A 140 -19.90 -17.98 -17.57
C GLU A 140 -18.63 -18.20 -18.41
N LYS A 141 -17.46 -17.80 -17.88
CA LYS A 141 -16.17 -17.93 -18.59
C LYS A 141 -15.62 -19.36 -18.58
N SER A 142 -15.92 -20.16 -17.57
CA SER A 142 -15.38 -21.51 -17.43
C SER A 142 -16.37 -22.46 -16.78
N LYS A 143 -16.82 -23.47 -17.52
CA LYS A 143 -17.66 -24.55 -16.99
C LYS A 143 -16.97 -25.40 -15.91
N SER A 144 -15.64 -25.37 -15.84
CA SER A 144 -14.84 -26.08 -14.83
C SER A 144 -14.59 -25.23 -13.57
N PHE A 145 -15.06 -23.99 -13.52
CA PHE A 145 -14.93 -23.15 -12.34
C PHE A 145 -15.70 -23.76 -11.17
N LYS A 146 -14.99 -23.97 -10.06
CA LYS A 146 -15.58 -24.41 -8.81
C LYS A 146 -15.80 -23.19 -7.93
N PRO A 147 -17.06 -22.83 -7.61
CA PRO A 147 -17.31 -21.71 -6.72
C PRO A 147 -16.64 -21.91 -5.35
N PRO A 148 -16.03 -20.88 -4.78
CA PRO A 148 -15.49 -20.94 -3.42
C PRO A 148 -16.63 -21.05 -2.40
N MET A 149 -16.31 -21.56 -1.22
CA MET A 149 -17.17 -21.39 -0.05
C MET A 149 -17.29 -19.91 0.29
N LEU A 150 -18.48 -19.46 0.71
CA LEU A 150 -18.72 -18.06 1.03
C LEU A 150 -19.05 -17.88 2.51
N VAL A 151 -18.44 -16.84 3.10
CA VAL A 151 -18.73 -16.37 4.47
C VAL A 151 -18.99 -14.87 4.39
N VAL A 152 -20.13 -14.40 4.90
CA VAL A 152 -20.47 -12.98 4.91
C VAL A 152 -20.23 -12.37 6.29
N VAL A 153 -19.60 -11.20 6.31
CA VAL A 153 -19.37 -10.42 7.54
C VAL A 153 -20.46 -9.39 7.70
N GLY A 154 -21.23 -9.50 8.79
CA GLY A 154 -22.20 -8.51 9.20
C GLY A 154 -21.53 -7.31 9.89
N ASP A 155 -22.05 -6.11 9.67
CA ASP A 155 -21.60 -4.87 10.31
C ASP A 155 -22.79 -3.98 10.61
N GLU A 156 -22.95 -3.58 11.88
CA GLU A 156 -24.06 -2.77 12.35
C GLU A 156 -24.14 -1.38 11.68
N SER A 157 -23.01 -0.87 11.19
CA SER A 157 -22.93 0.40 10.46
C SER A 157 -23.45 0.33 9.03
N CYS A 158 -23.75 -0.88 8.52
CA CYS A 158 -24.24 -1.13 7.17
C CYS A 158 -25.74 -1.38 7.12
N HIS A 159 -26.29 -1.33 5.90
CA HIS A 159 -27.72 -1.55 5.74
C HIS A 159 -28.08 -3.04 5.99
N PRO A 160 -29.05 -3.36 6.88
CA PRO A 160 -29.34 -4.75 7.25
C PRO A 160 -29.82 -5.64 6.10
N ASN A 161 -30.32 -5.05 5.01
CA ASN A 161 -30.76 -5.79 3.84
C ASN A 161 -29.62 -6.51 3.12
N ASP A 162 -28.42 -5.96 3.17
CA ASP A 162 -27.26 -6.54 2.49
C ASP A 162 -26.89 -7.88 3.14
N LEU A 163 -26.90 -7.93 4.48
CA LEU A 163 -26.70 -9.18 5.21
C LEU A 163 -27.83 -10.16 4.95
N ARG A 164 -29.10 -9.71 5.01
CA ARG A 164 -30.26 -10.55 4.73
C ARG A 164 -30.22 -11.16 3.33
N HIS A 165 -29.77 -10.39 2.34
CA HIS A 165 -29.61 -10.89 0.98
C HIS A 165 -28.61 -12.06 0.91
N ALA A 166 -27.43 -11.92 1.52
CA ALA A 166 -26.42 -12.98 1.55
C ALA A 166 -26.92 -14.25 2.28
N LEU A 167 -27.57 -14.07 3.44
CA LEU A 167 -28.12 -15.19 4.21
C LEU A 167 -29.24 -15.93 3.46
N ALA A 168 -30.08 -15.22 2.71
CA ALA A 168 -31.13 -15.80 1.87
C ALA A 168 -30.57 -16.69 0.73
N LYS A 169 -29.28 -16.48 0.35
CA LYS A 169 -28.55 -17.33 -0.61
C LYS A 169 -27.85 -18.52 0.06
N GLY A 170 -28.04 -18.74 1.36
CA GLY A 170 -27.42 -19.84 2.09
C GLY A 170 -25.97 -19.59 2.49
N VAL A 171 -25.48 -18.34 2.43
CA VAL A 171 -24.13 -17.97 2.88
C VAL A 171 -24.06 -17.99 4.40
N ILE A 172 -22.98 -18.48 4.98
CA ILE A 172 -22.80 -18.53 6.45
C ILE A 172 -22.35 -17.13 6.92
N GLU A 173 -22.95 -16.65 8.01
CA GLU A 173 -22.51 -15.43 8.67
C GLU A 173 -21.20 -15.67 9.45
N TYR A 174 -20.31 -14.67 9.48
CA TYR A 174 -18.96 -14.78 9.99
C TYR A 174 -18.87 -15.19 11.46
N GLU A 175 -19.71 -14.62 12.35
CA GLU A 175 -19.70 -14.99 13.76
C GLU A 175 -20.15 -16.46 13.96
N LYS A 176 -21.17 -16.92 13.22
CA LYS A 176 -21.58 -18.33 13.23
C LYS A 176 -20.50 -19.25 12.65
N PHE A 177 -19.76 -18.76 11.65
CA PHE A 177 -18.62 -19.50 11.12
C PHE A 177 -17.52 -19.64 12.17
N LEU A 178 -17.19 -18.58 12.92
CA LEU A 178 -16.26 -18.65 14.04
C LEU A 178 -16.75 -19.58 15.15
N GLU A 179 -18.04 -19.56 15.49
CA GLU A 179 -18.62 -20.46 16.52
C GLU A 179 -18.44 -21.95 16.18
N SER A 180 -18.36 -22.30 14.90
CA SER A 180 -18.10 -23.66 14.45
C SER A 180 -16.66 -24.15 14.68
N GLY A 181 -15.74 -23.23 15.00
CA GLY A 181 -14.33 -23.48 15.23
C GLY A 181 -13.98 -23.60 16.71
N ASP A 182 -12.93 -24.36 17.01
CA ASP A 182 -12.41 -24.56 18.36
C ASP A 182 -11.54 -23.35 18.78
N PRO A 183 -11.85 -22.65 19.89
CA PRO A 183 -11.01 -21.57 20.42
C PRO A 183 -9.64 -22.06 20.94
N GLU A 184 -9.49 -23.36 21.22
CA GLU A 184 -8.27 -23.98 21.66
C GLU A 184 -7.51 -24.69 20.53
N PHE A 185 -7.89 -24.42 19.25
CA PHE A 185 -7.24 -24.99 18.09
C PHE A 185 -5.73 -24.79 18.11
N LYS A 186 -4.98 -25.88 17.98
CA LYS A 186 -3.52 -25.88 17.97
C LYS A 186 -3.04 -25.81 16.51
N TRP A 187 -2.74 -24.61 16.06
CA TRP A 187 -2.14 -24.40 14.75
C TRP A 187 -0.69 -24.91 14.74
N LYS A 188 -0.18 -25.22 13.57
CA LYS A 188 1.20 -25.65 13.38
C LYS A 188 1.98 -24.56 12.63
N PRO A 189 3.22 -24.26 13.06
CA PRO A 189 4.08 -23.36 12.30
C PRO A 189 4.34 -23.94 10.90
N PRO A 190 4.71 -23.09 9.91
CA PRO A 190 5.10 -23.59 8.60
C PRO A 190 6.31 -24.53 8.73
N GLN A 191 6.37 -25.55 7.90
CA GLN A 191 7.53 -26.47 7.87
C GLN A 191 8.80 -25.76 7.39
N ASP A 192 8.62 -24.80 6.48
CA ASP A 192 9.65 -23.92 5.94
C ASP A 192 9.11 -22.48 5.94
N GLU A 193 9.90 -21.55 6.43
CA GLU A 193 9.58 -20.13 6.43
C GLU A 193 9.45 -19.51 5.02
N TRP A 194 9.88 -20.23 3.99
CA TRP A 194 9.62 -19.92 2.58
C TRP A 194 8.19 -20.25 2.15
N GLN A 195 7.41 -20.98 2.96
CA GLN A 195 5.99 -21.23 2.71
C GLN A 195 5.22 -19.91 2.50
N SER A 196 4.23 -19.94 1.60
CA SER A 196 3.45 -18.74 1.28
C SER A 196 2.51 -18.39 2.43
N ILE A 197 2.48 -17.13 2.83
CA ILE A 197 1.58 -16.59 3.87
C ILE A 197 0.47 -15.75 3.26
N ALA A 198 0.80 -14.97 2.21
CA ALA A 198 -0.13 -14.05 1.60
C ALA A 198 0.05 -13.94 0.09
N LEU A 199 -1.02 -13.53 -0.57
CA LEU A 199 -1.09 -13.21 -1.98
C LEU A 199 -1.73 -11.82 -2.11
N GLY A 200 -1.06 -10.91 -2.80
CA GLY A 200 -1.58 -9.59 -3.12
C GLY A 200 -1.57 -9.36 -4.63
N TYR A 201 -2.57 -8.66 -5.17
CA TYR A 201 -2.56 -8.33 -6.59
C TYR A 201 -2.15 -6.88 -6.81
N THR A 202 -1.18 -6.66 -7.71
CA THR A 202 -0.80 -5.31 -8.09
C THR A 202 -1.95 -4.63 -8.83
N SER A 203 -2.14 -3.35 -8.60
CA SER A 203 -3.13 -2.51 -9.30
C SER A 203 -2.79 -2.30 -10.79
N GLY A 204 -1.81 -3.02 -11.30
CA GLY A 204 -1.21 -3.03 -12.63
C GLY A 204 -1.64 -1.92 -13.57
N THR A 205 -0.69 -1.13 -13.98
CA THR A 205 -0.83 -0.22 -15.14
C THR A 205 -0.79 -1.00 -16.47
N THR A 206 -0.71 -2.32 -16.40
CA THR A 206 -0.80 -3.29 -17.51
C THR A 206 -2.18 -3.96 -17.50
N ALA A 207 -2.59 -4.51 -18.64
CA ALA A 207 -3.92 -5.08 -18.86
C ALA A 207 -4.32 -6.21 -17.90
N SER A 208 -3.36 -6.90 -17.28
CA SER A 208 -3.63 -7.99 -16.32
C SER A 208 -2.90 -7.78 -15.00
N PRO A 209 -3.60 -7.81 -13.84
CA PRO A 209 -2.98 -7.74 -12.52
C PRO A 209 -2.04 -8.93 -12.29
N LYS A 210 -0.89 -8.69 -11.65
CA LYS A 210 0.05 -9.74 -11.25
C LYS A 210 -0.21 -10.14 -9.80
N GLY A 211 -0.30 -11.42 -9.52
CA GLY A 211 -0.43 -11.96 -8.16
C GLY A 211 0.93 -12.10 -7.51
N VAL A 212 1.23 -11.26 -6.53
CA VAL A 212 2.49 -11.25 -5.76
C VAL A 212 2.38 -12.25 -4.63
N VAL A 213 3.24 -13.27 -4.62
CA VAL A 213 3.27 -14.30 -3.57
C VAL A 213 4.30 -13.96 -2.52
N LEU A 214 3.86 -13.84 -1.28
CA LEU A 214 4.67 -13.48 -0.11
C LEU A 214 4.87 -14.69 0.80
N HIS A 215 6.02 -14.78 1.50
CA HIS A 215 6.38 -15.89 2.39
C HIS A 215 6.45 -15.46 3.86
N HIS A 216 6.37 -16.42 4.79
CA HIS A 216 6.36 -16.18 6.23
C HIS A 216 7.60 -15.44 6.73
N ARG A 217 8.80 -15.79 6.24
CA ARG A 217 10.07 -15.13 6.62
C ARG A 217 10.05 -13.63 6.35
N GLY A 218 9.66 -13.24 5.13
CA GLY A 218 9.60 -11.82 4.76
C GLY A 218 8.55 -11.07 5.58
N ALA A 219 7.38 -11.66 5.83
CA ALA A 219 6.36 -11.06 6.67
C ALA A 219 6.84 -10.85 8.11
N TYR A 220 7.55 -11.83 8.69
CA TYR A 220 8.17 -11.72 10.02
C TYR A 220 9.18 -10.59 10.09
N LEU A 221 10.15 -10.57 9.16
CA LEU A 221 11.21 -9.57 9.13
C LEU A 221 10.67 -8.16 8.89
N MET A 222 9.72 -8.02 7.96
CA MET A 222 9.14 -6.70 7.65
C MET A 222 8.25 -6.18 8.77
N SER A 223 7.56 -7.04 9.52
CA SER A 223 6.80 -6.63 10.70
C SER A 223 7.68 -6.00 11.76
N LEU A 224 8.84 -6.59 12.05
CA LEU A 224 9.80 -6.03 13.01
C LEU A 224 10.53 -4.81 12.45
N SER A 225 10.90 -4.85 11.17
CA SER A 225 11.56 -3.73 10.49
C SER A 225 10.69 -2.48 10.46
N GLY A 226 9.38 -2.63 10.22
CA GLY A 226 8.42 -1.52 10.26
C GLY A 226 8.39 -0.83 11.60
N ALA A 227 8.32 -1.60 12.70
CA ALA A 227 8.36 -1.06 14.06
C ALA A 227 9.68 -0.31 14.34
N LEU A 228 10.81 -0.93 14.04
CA LEU A 228 12.14 -0.37 14.33
C LEU A 228 12.43 0.89 13.51
N ASN A 229 12.19 0.87 12.20
CA ASN A 229 12.46 2.03 11.33
C ASN A 229 11.58 3.24 11.64
N TRP A 230 10.40 3.01 12.21
CA TRP A 230 9.46 4.09 12.58
C TRP A 230 9.51 4.45 14.07
N GLY A 231 10.33 3.75 14.85
CA GLY A 231 10.47 3.99 16.28
C GLY A 231 9.19 3.71 17.08
N MET A 232 8.36 2.79 16.61
CA MET A 232 7.12 2.42 17.30
C MET A 232 7.42 1.71 18.62
N LYS A 233 6.65 2.09 19.65
CA LYS A 233 6.79 1.52 21.01
C LYS A 233 5.68 0.51 21.30
N GLU A 234 5.91 -0.32 22.31
CA GLU A 234 4.87 -1.19 22.86
C GLU A 234 3.62 -0.39 23.25
N GLY A 235 2.45 -0.92 22.89
CA GLY A 235 1.17 -0.27 23.15
C GLY A 235 0.83 0.88 22.18
N ALA A 236 1.53 1.00 21.05
CA ALA A 236 1.18 1.97 20.02
C ALA A 236 -0.30 1.85 19.61
N VAL A 237 -0.99 2.98 19.48
CA VAL A 237 -2.36 3.04 18.99
C VAL A 237 -2.32 3.45 17.51
N TYR A 238 -2.76 2.53 16.66
CA TYR A 238 -2.66 2.66 15.22
C TYR A 238 -4.03 2.82 14.56
N LEU A 239 -4.19 3.88 13.78
CA LEU A 239 -5.41 4.15 13.02
C LEU A 239 -5.31 3.60 11.60
N TRP A 240 -6.23 2.75 11.22
CA TRP A 240 -6.30 2.14 9.89
C TRP A 240 -6.92 3.08 8.85
N THR A 241 -6.15 4.02 8.37
CA THR A 241 -6.44 4.85 7.19
C THR A 241 -5.88 4.21 5.91
N LEU A 242 -4.77 3.47 6.03
CA LEU A 242 -4.27 2.60 4.96
C LEU A 242 -5.24 1.41 4.78
N PRO A 243 -5.69 1.09 3.55
CA PRO A 243 -6.46 -0.13 3.34
C PRO A 243 -5.65 -1.39 3.69
N MET A 244 -6.14 -2.21 4.64
CA MET A 244 -5.46 -3.46 5.04
C MET A 244 -5.29 -4.44 3.88
N PHE A 245 -6.16 -4.37 2.86
CA PHE A 245 -6.05 -5.23 1.68
C PHE A 245 -4.88 -4.85 0.76
N HIS A 246 -4.32 -3.65 0.87
CA HIS A 246 -3.23 -3.18 0.02
C HIS A 246 -1.87 -3.56 0.60
N CYS A 247 -1.05 -4.28 -0.21
CA CYS A 247 0.23 -4.87 0.22
C CYS A 247 0.10 -5.57 1.60
N ASN A 248 -1.05 -6.25 1.81
CA ASN A 248 -1.43 -6.91 3.07
C ASN A 248 -1.19 -6.01 4.29
N GLY A 249 -1.67 -4.75 4.19
CA GLY A 249 -1.57 -3.77 5.27
C GLY A 249 -0.14 -3.37 5.66
N TRP A 250 0.84 -3.51 4.75
CA TRP A 250 2.26 -3.20 4.99
C TRP A 250 2.85 -3.95 6.20
N CYS A 251 2.38 -5.16 6.45
CA CYS A 251 2.73 -5.97 7.62
C CYS A 251 2.30 -5.40 8.98
N TYR A 252 1.63 -4.25 9.04
CA TYR A 252 1.20 -3.66 10.32
C TYR A 252 0.20 -4.50 11.12
N PRO A 253 -0.67 -5.37 10.56
CA PRO A 253 -1.44 -6.28 11.38
C PRO A 253 -0.55 -7.12 12.31
N TRP A 254 0.55 -7.64 11.78
CA TRP A 254 1.52 -8.43 12.54
C TRP A 254 2.44 -7.56 13.42
N THR A 255 2.86 -6.39 12.91
CA THR A 255 3.65 -5.41 13.68
C THR A 255 2.95 -5.01 14.96
N LEU A 256 1.64 -4.72 14.92
CA LEU A 256 0.88 -4.31 16.09
C LEU A 256 0.69 -5.44 17.09
N ALA A 257 0.60 -6.69 16.63
CA ALA A 257 0.63 -7.84 17.52
C ALA A 257 1.99 -7.98 18.21
N ALA A 258 3.11 -7.78 17.49
CA ALA A 258 4.45 -7.79 18.09
C ALA A 258 4.61 -6.72 19.18
N LEU A 259 3.99 -5.56 19.01
CA LEU A 259 4.03 -4.42 19.93
C LEU A 259 2.87 -4.42 20.94
N CYS A 260 1.99 -5.41 20.95
CA CYS A 260 0.78 -5.44 21.78
C CYS A 260 -0.02 -4.12 21.65
N GLY A 261 -0.07 -3.53 20.45
CA GLY A 261 -0.70 -2.25 20.16
C GLY A 261 -2.23 -2.34 20.03
N THR A 262 -2.89 -1.22 19.78
CA THR A 262 -4.33 -1.16 19.53
C THR A 262 -4.59 -0.76 18.09
N ASN A 263 -5.47 -1.49 17.42
CA ASN A 263 -5.90 -1.26 16.04
C ASN A 263 -7.23 -0.52 16.05
N ILE A 264 -7.27 0.71 15.55
CA ILE A 264 -8.52 1.47 15.36
C ILE A 264 -8.92 1.36 13.90
N CYS A 265 -9.98 0.61 13.63
CA CYS A 265 -10.47 0.35 12.28
C CYS A 265 -11.42 1.44 11.81
N LEU A 266 -11.12 2.07 10.67
CA LEU A 266 -12.02 2.99 9.99
C LEU A 266 -12.55 2.36 8.71
N ARG A 267 -13.87 2.18 8.65
CA ARG A 267 -14.56 1.73 7.44
C ARG A 267 -14.52 2.78 6.32
N LYS A 268 -14.68 4.06 6.69
CA LYS A 268 -14.56 5.21 5.79
C LYS A 268 -13.53 6.19 6.33
N VAL A 269 -12.60 6.59 5.49
CA VAL A 269 -11.51 7.50 5.85
C VAL A 269 -11.86 8.92 5.42
N THR A 270 -12.06 9.80 6.40
CA THR A 270 -12.27 11.25 6.22
C THR A 270 -11.39 12.03 7.19
N ALA A 271 -11.09 13.30 6.90
CA ALA A 271 -10.31 14.14 7.81
C ALA A 271 -10.97 14.21 9.20
N LYS A 272 -12.29 14.42 9.25
CA LYS A 272 -13.08 14.45 10.48
C LYS A 272 -12.89 13.17 11.31
N ALA A 273 -13.09 11.99 10.69
CA ALA A 273 -12.95 10.71 11.40
C ALA A 273 -11.52 10.48 11.92
N ILE A 274 -10.51 10.98 11.21
CA ILE A 274 -9.11 10.91 11.67
C ILE A 274 -8.91 11.78 12.93
N TYR A 275 -9.38 13.03 12.92
CA TYR A 275 -9.26 13.92 14.09
C TYR A 275 -10.05 13.39 15.30
N GLU A 276 -11.28 12.91 15.08
CA GLU A 276 -12.11 12.29 16.12
C GLU A 276 -11.39 11.08 16.75
N ALA A 277 -10.85 10.18 15.93
CA ALA A 277 -10.11 9.01 16.42
C ALA A 277 -8.84 9.41 17.20
N ILE A 278 -8.11 10.44 16.76
CA ILE A 278 -6.94 10.94 17.48
C ILE A 278 -7.35 11.47 18.87
N ALA A 279 -8.43 12.24 18.95
CA ALA A 279 -8.92 12.81 20.19
C ALA A 279 -9.44 11.74 21.16
N GLU A 280 -10.22 10.77 20.65
CA GLU A 280 -10.88 9.75 21.46
C GLU A 280 -9.91 8.64 21.89
N TYR A 281 -9.22 8.00 20.93
CA TYR A 281 -8.40 6.82 21.19
C TYR A 281 -6.91 7.11 21.42
N LYS A 282 -6.49 8.38 21.37
CA LYS A 282 -5.08 8.79 21.53
C LYS A 282 -4.19 8.13 20.49
N VAL A 283 -4.64 8.12 19.24
CA VAL A 283 -3.89 7.55 18.11
C VAL A 283 -2.49 8.13 18.04
N THR A 284 -1.49 7.26 17.99
CA THR A 284 -0.07 7.64 17.93
C THR A 284 0.50 7.55 16.52
N HIS A 285 0.00 6.62 15.71
CA HIS A 285 0.52 6.30 14.37
C HIS A 285 -0.59 6.00 13.38
N PHE A 286 -0.40 6.40 12.13
CA PHE A 286 -1.17 5.89 10.99
C PHE A 286 -0.37 5.98 9.69
N CYS A 287 -0.73 5.16 8.69
CA CYS A 287 -0.15 5.23 7.35
C CYS A 287 -1.16 5.81 6.37
N ALA A 288 -0.74 6.70 5.51
CA ALA A 288 -1.64 7.35 4.56
C ALA A 288 -0.97 7.64 3.21
N ALA A 289 -1.74 7.57 2.13
CA ALA A 289 -1.32 8.13 0.86
C ALA A 289 -1.36 9.66 0.88
N PRO A 290 -0.59 10.37 0.05
CA PRO A 290 -0.58 11.84 0.00
C PRO A 290 -1.95 12.50 -0.14
N VAL A 291 -2.91 11.83 -0.80
CA VAL A 291 -4.29 12.34 -0.91
C VAL A 291 -4.98 12.46 0.45
N VAL A 292 -4.69 11.58 1.39
CA VAL A 292 -5.25 11.66 2.76
C VAL A 292 -4.58 12.79 3.53
N LEU A 293 -3.26 12.97 3.40
CA LEU A 293 -2.54 14.10 3.98
C LEU A 293 -3.13 15.41 3.46
N ASN A 294 -3.37 15.49 2.15
CA ASN A 294 -3.95 16.66 1.52
C ASN A 294 -5.38 16.95 2.03
N SER A 295 -6.19 15.91 2.30
CA SER A 295 -7.51 16.11 2.91
C SER A 295 -7.44 16.61 4.36
N ILE A 296 -6.45 16.18 5.14
CA ILE A 296 -6.20 16.68 6.50
C ILE A 296 -5.80 18.16 6.47
N VAL A 297 -4.84 18.51 5.61
CA VAL A 297 -4.35 19.91 5.47
C VAL A 297 -5.44 20.88 5.01
N ASN A 298 -6.37 20.42 4.18
CA ASN A 298 -7.46 21.23 3.62
C ASN A 298 -8.82 20.98 4.31
N SER A 299 -8.83 20.38 5.52
CA SER A 299 -10.06 20.18 6.29
C SER A 299 -10.64 21.52 6.76
N SER A 300 -11.96 21.57 6.89
CA SER A 300 -12.63 22.76 7.43
C SER A 300 -12.38 22.90 8.94
N PRO A 301 -12.51 24.10 9.51
CA PRO A 301 -12.38 24.30 10.96
C PRO A 301 -13.36 23.44 11.79
N GLU A 302 -14.51 23.08 11.23
CA GLU A 302 -15.50 22.24 11.91
C GLU A 302 -15.10 20.75 11.92
N GLU A 303 -14.24 20.33 11.00
CA GLU A 303 -13.73 18.96 10.92
C GLU A 303 -12.45 18.77 11.73
N ALA A 304 -11.64 19.82 11.85
CA ALA A 304 -10.35 19.77 12.51
C ALA A 304 -10.48 19.91 14.04
N ILE A 305 -9.87 19.00 14.79
CA ILE A 305 -9.74 19.10 16.25
C ILE A 305 -8.29 19.48 16.56
N LEU A 306 -8.06 20.78 16.76
CA LEU A 306 -6.74 21.36 16.97
C LEU A 306 -6.70 22.19 18.27
N PRO A 307 -5.55 22.32 18.96
CA PRO A 307 -4.29 21.59 18.64
C PRO A 307 -4.41 20.08 18.92
N LEU A 308 -3.57 19.29 18.24
CA LEU A 308 -3.50 17.86 18.53
C LEU A 308 -3.07 17.61 19.98
N PRO A 309 -3.59 16.57 20.66
CA PRO A 309 -3.25 16.30 22.07
C PRO A 309 -1.80 15.84 22.25
N HIS A 310 -1.16 15.38 21.21
CA HIS A 310 0.25 14.94 21.14
C HIS A 310 0.70 14.88 19.70
N VAL A 311 2.01 14.72 19.47
CA VAL A 311 2.55 14.50 18.12
C VAL A 311 2.06 13.16 17.58
N VAL A 312 1.44 13.17 16.40
CA VAL A 312 0.96 11.98 15.69
C VAL A 312 1.91 11.67 14.53
N HIS A 313 2.42 10.46 14.50
CA HIS A 313 3.34 10.00 13.47
C HIS A 313 2.57 9.48 12.25
N VAL A 314 2.94 9.97 11.07
CA VAL A 314 2.30 9.59 9.81
C VAL A 314 3.34 9.02 8.85
N ASN A 315 3.14 7.77 8.44
CA ASN A 315 3.96 7.14 7.41
C ASN A 315 3.26 7.28 6.06
N THR A 316 3.91 7.90 5.08
CA THR A 316 3.32 8.13 3.75
C THR A 316 4.10 7.45 2.65
N ALA A 317 3.37 6.86 1.71
CA ALA A 317 3.91 6.20 0.52
C ALA A 317 2.87 6.09 -0.61
N GLY A 318 3.22 5.35 -1.67
CA GLY A 318 2.36 5.13 -2.83
C GLY A 318 2.59 6.15 -3.95
N SER A 319 2.88 7.38 -3.61
CA SER A 319 3.45 8.44 -4.45
C SER A 319 4.26 9.40 -3.57
N ALA A 320 5.13 10.19 -4.18
CA ALA A 320 5.89 11.19 -3.42
C ALA A 320 4.94 12.26 -2.87
N PRO A 321 4.96 12.57 -1.56
CA PRO A 321 4.19 13.66 -1.00
C PRO A 321 4.81 14.99 -1.45
N PRO A 322 4.01 15.99 -1.87
CA PRO A 322 4.53 17.32 -2.14
C PRO A 322 5.20 17.91 -0.88
N PRO A 323 6.37 18.57 -1.00
CA PRO A 323 7.02 19.20 0.15
C PRO A 323 6.12 20.20 0.91
N SER A 324 5.27 20.93 0.19
CA SER A 324 4.30 21.86 0.78
C SER A 324 3.28 21.17 1.70
N VAL A 325 2.85 19.95 1.34
CA VAL A 325 1.93 19.16 2.17
C VAL A 325 2.64 18.64 3.41
N ILE A 326 3.91 18.23 3.31
CA ILE A 326 4.71 17.81 4.48
C ILE A 326 4.87 18.97 5.45
N ALA A 327 5.20 20.19 4.96
CA ALA A 327 5.32 21.38 5.78
C ALA A 327 4.01 21.70 6.52
N ALA A 328 2.90 21.75 5.81
CA ALA A 328 1.59 22.01 6.38
C ALA A 328 1.16 20.98 7.43
N MET A 329 1.42 19.68 7.19
CA MET A 329 1.18 18.61 8.18
C MET A 329 2.01 18.84 9.46
N SER A 330 3.26 19.29 9.32
CA SER A 330 4.13 19.57 10.48
C SER A 330 3.60 20.74 11.31
N GLU A 331 3.08 21.79 10.68
CA GLU A 331 2.45 22.91 11.35
C GLU A 331 1.18 22.51 12.14
N LEU A 332 0.45 21.50 11.66
CA LEU A 332 -0.71 20.92 12.35
C LEU A 332 -0.34 19.98 13.50
N GLY A 333 0.95 19.68 13.73
CA GLY A 333 1.41 18.79 14.81
C GLY A 333 1.61 17.33 14.40
N PHE A 334 1.59 17.00 13.11
CA PHE A 334 1.91 15.68 12.61
C PHE A 334 3.40 15.56 12.26
N ARG A 335 3.99 14.41 12.50
CA ARG A 335 5.34 14.08 12.03
C ARG A 335 5.26 13.11 10.86
N VAL A 336 5.48 13.62 9.65
CA VAL A 336 5.42 12.82 8.42
C VAL A 336 6.76 12.15 8.13
N THR A 337 6.73 10.84 7.90
CA THR A 337 7.86 10.04 7.43
C THR A 337 7.53 9.52 6.03
N HIS A 338 8.36 9.84 5.05
CA HIS A 338 8.18 9.30 3.70
C HIS A 338 8.87 7.95 3.58
N THR A 339 8.16 6.99 2.99
CA THR A 339 8.65 5.65 2.71
C THR A 339 8.35 5.27 1.27
N TYR A 340 9.10 4.34 0.74
CA TYR A 340 8.86 3.76 -0.58
C TYR A 340 8.97 2.25 -0.51
N GLY A 341 8.14 1.58 -1.29
CA GLY A 341 8.13 0.14 -1.45
C GLY A 341 7.03 -0.32 -2.38
N LEU A 342 6.96 -1.61 -2.57
CA LEU A 342 6.14 -2.28 -3.55
C LEU A 342 5.39 -3.46 -2.91
N SER A 343 4.39 -3.98 -3.58
CA SER A 343 3.76 -5.25 -3.16
C SER A 343 4.78 -6.38 -3.09
N GLU A 344 5.75 -6.34 -3.97
CA GLU A 344 6.85 -7.27 -4.12
C GLU A 344 7.87 -7.22 -2.96
N THR A 345 7.76 -6.21 -2.09
CA THR A 345 8.60 -6.04 -0.90
C THR A 345 7.78 -5.90 0.39
N TYR A 346 6.56 -6.45 0.42
CA TYR A 346 5.63 -6.40 1.58
C TYR A 346 5.15 -4.99 1.97
N GLY A 347 5.31 -4.00 1.12
CA GLY A 347 5.10 -2.58 1.37
C GLY A 347 6.41 -1.82 1.48
N PRO A 348 6.57 -0.90 2.46
CA PRO A 348 7.76 -0.06 2.59
C PRO A 348 9.05 -0.85 2.71
N SER A 349 10.04 -0.50 1.92
CA SER A 349 11.40 -1.06 1.93
C SER A 349 12.49 0.01 2.02
N THR A 350 12.10 1.28 1.93
CA THR A 350 12.96 2.43 2.26
C THR A 350 12.25 3.39 3.21
N VAL A 351 13.01 4.19 3.90
CA VAL A 351 12.53 5.23 4.83
C VAL A 351 13.40 6.47 4.72
N CYS A 352 12.76 7.62 4.66
CA CYS A 352 13.45 8.90 4.82
C CYS A 352 13.75 9.11 6.31
N THR A 353 14.84 8.49 6.78
CA THR A 353 15.27 8.57 8.17
C THR A 353 15.58 10.01 8.53
N TRP A 354 15.03 10.47 9.65
CA TRP A 354 15.31 11.80 10.19
C TRP A 354 16.76 11.90 10.65
N LYS A 355 17.39 13.04 10.37
CA LYS A 355 18.72 13.36 10.87
C LYS A 355 18.63 14.54 11.85
N PRO A 356 19.27 14.48 13.04
CA PRO A 356 19.21 15.54 14.03
C PRO A 356 19.61 16.93 13.51
N GLU A 357 20.60 16.97 12.60
CA GLU A 357 21.06 18.21 11.96
C GLU A 357 19.99 18.91 11.09
N TRP A 358 18.91 18.21 10.73
CA TRP A 358 17.82 18.80 9.96
C TRP A 358 16.91 19.70 10.81
N GLU A 359 16.91 19.56 12.15
CA GLU A 359 16.06 20.35 13.04
C GLU A 359 16.34 21.86 12.97
N SER A 360 17.56 22.24 12.60
CA SER A 360 17.98 23.64 12.44
C SER A 360 17.71 24.23 11.05
N LEU A 361 17.19 23.42 10.10
CA LEU A 361 16.97 23.88 8.73
C LEU A 361 15.64 24.67 8.60
N PRO A 362 15.58 25.61 7.65
CA PRO A 362 14.31 26.22 7.26
C PRO A 362 13.29 25.17 6.84
N ILE A 363 12.01 25.41 7.14
CA ILE A 363 10.92 24.44 6.94
C ILE A 363 10.82 23.96 5.48
N GLU A 364 11.08 24.85 4.51
CA GLU A 364 11.04 24.51 3.09
C GLU A 364 12.15 23.53 2.71
N LYS A 365 13.35 23.74 3.27
CA LYS A 365 14.50 22.85 3.05
C LYS A 365 14.28 21.49 3.70
N LEU A 366 13.75 21.51 4.92
CA LEU A 366 13.38 20.32 5.65
C LEU A 366 12.35 19.49 4.88
N ALA A 367 11.29 20.14 4.38
CA ALA A 367 10.25 19.48 3.60
C ALA A 367 10.80 18.84 2.31
N GLN A 368 11.73 19.52 1.61
CA GLN A 368 12.40 18.99 0.43
C GLN A 368 13.21 17.72 0.75
N LEU A 369 13.99 17.73 1.85
CA LEU A 369 14.76 16.57 2.27
C LEU A 369 13.87 15.41 2.70
N SER A 370 12.77 15.71 3.42
CA SER A 370 11.80 14.73 3.90
C SER A 370 10.93 14.11 2.79
N ALA A 371 10.86 14.76 1.62
CA ALA A 371 10.16 14.24 0.45
C ALA A 371 10.93 13.14 -0.30
N ARG A 372 12.22 12.95 -0.02
CA ARG A 372 13.02 11.86 -0.61
C ARG A 372 12.59 10.50 -0.06
N GLN A 373 12.85 9.42 -0.79
CA GLN A 373 12.49 8.06 -0.37
C GLN A 373 13.46 7.48 0.67
N GLY A 374 14.61 8.10 0.84
CA GLY A 374 15.56 7.81 1.91
C GLY A 374 16.46 6.61 1.66
N VAL A 375 16.63 5.77 2.69
CA VAL A 375 17.55 4.63 2.70
C VAL A 375 16.80 3.32 2.94
N ARG A 376 17.43 2.18 2.66
CA ARG A 376 16.82 0.85 2.84
C ARG A 376 16.36 0.60 4.27
N TYR A 377 15.28 -0.17 4.42
CA TYR A 377 14.84 -0.70 5.71
C TYR A 377 15.90 -1.64 6.31
N ILE A 378 15.91 -1.73 7.64
CA ILE A 378 16.85 -2.57 8.39
C ILE A 378 16.74 -4.06 8.02
N GLY A 379 15.56 -4.52 7.60
CA GLY A 379 15.30 -5.90 7.17
C GLY A 379 15.47 -6.15 5.67
N LEU A 380 16.04 -5.20 4.91
CA LEU A 380 16.33 -5.37 3.48
C LEU A 380 17.85 -5.37 3.27
N GLU A 381 18.43 -6.46 2.79
CA GLU A 381 19.88 -6.64 2.70
C GLU A 381 20.52 -5.83 1.56
N GLY A 382 19.80 -5.62 0.45
CA GLY A 382 20.31 -4.90 -0.72
C GLY A 382 19.31 -3.92 -1.32
N LEU A 383 19.73 -2.67 -1.49
CA LEU A 383 19.06 -1.62 -2.24
C LEU A 383 20.12 -0.85 -3.01
N GLU A 384 19.95 -0.72 -4.32
CA GLU A 384 20.88 0.06 -5.14
C GLU A 384 20.14 0.77 -6.28
N VAL A 385 20.77 1.81 -6.83
CA VAL A 385 20.35 2.46 -8.07
C VAL A 385 21.34 2.06 -9.16
N MET A 386 20.86 1.28 -10.13
CA MET A 386 21.73 0.65 -11.14
C MET A 386 21.47 1.23 -12.53
N ASN A 387 22.56 1.38 -13.29
CA ASN A 387 22.46 1.56 -14.73
C ASN A 387 21.93 0.26 -15.36
N THR A 388 20.78 0.32 -16.02
CA THR A 388 20.08 -0.87 -16.55
C THR A 388 20.82 -1.60 -17.67
N LYS A 389 21.79 -0.94 -18.32
CA LYS A 389 22.57 -1.55 -19.41
C LYS A 389 23.84 -2.25 -18.89
N THR A 390 24.52 -1.64 -17.93
CA THR A 390 25.80 -2.14 -17.42
C THR A 390 25.66 -2.94 -16.13
N MET A 391 24.53 -2.82 -15.44
CA MET A 391 24.28 -3.36 -14.09
C MET A 391 25.36 -2.94 -13.07
N GLN A 392 25.91 -1.74 -13.27
CA GLN A 392 26.79 -1.09 -12.29
C GLN A 392 26.02 -0.02 -11.52
N PRO A 393 26.33 0.19 -10.24
CA PRO A 393 25.75 1.29 -9.47
C PRO A 393 26.01 2.64 -10.15
N VAL A 394 25.01 3.53 -10.14
CA VAL A 394 25.22 4.91 -10.60
C VAL A 394 26.01 5.72 -9.55
N PRO A 395 26.73 6.79 -9.96
CA PRO A 395 27.36 7.69 -9.01
C PRO A 395 26.36 8.27 -8.00
N ALA A 396 26.79 8.51 -6.77
CA ALA A 396 26.00 9.18 -5.75
C ALA A 396 26.11 10.70 -5.89
N ASP A 397 25.72 11.23 -7.06
CA ASP A 397 25.83 12.65 -7.43
C ASP A 397 24.50 13.41 -7.38
N GLY A 398 23.40 12.72 -7.06
CA GLY A 398 22.05 13.28 -7.05
C GLY A 398 21.50 13.64 -8.45
N ALA A 399 22.17 13.24 -9.51
CA ALA A 399 21.85 13.62 -10.89
C ALA A 399 21.75 12.42 -11.85
N THR A 400 22.67 11.46 -11.74
CA THR A 400 22.70 10.28 -12.64
C THR A 400 21.55 9.35 -12.32
N VAL A 401 20.67 9.14 -13.30
CA VAL A 401 19.46 8.31 -13.17
C VAL A 401 19.77 6.84 -13.42
N GLY A 402 19.26 5.97 -12.56
CA GLY A 402 19.27 4.52 -12.72
C GLY A 402 17.97 3.89 -12.21
N GLU A 403 17.85 2.57 -12.35
CA GLU A 403 16.72 1.81 -11.81
C GLU A 403 16.99 1.39 -10.37
N ILE A 404 15.97 1.52 -9.51
CA ILE A 404 16.02 0.96 -8.16
C ILE A 404 15.93 -0.55 -8.27
N VAL A 405 16.92 -1.24 -7.71
CA VAL A 405 16.93 -2.69 -7.59
C VAL A 405 17.09 -3.11 -6.13
N MET A 406 16.47 -4.22 -5.77
CA MET A 406 16.43 -4.70 -4.39
C MET A 406 16.77 -6.19 -4.32
N ARG A 407 17.29 -6.65 -3.19
CA ARG A 407 17.46 -8.07 -2.91
C ARG A 407 17.45 -8.33 -1.41
N GLY A 408 17.07 -9.53 -1.04
CA GLY A 408 17.10 -9.98 0.35
C GLY A 408 15.87 -10.76 0.77
N ASN A 409 15.82 -11.04 2.06
CA ASN A 409 14.80 -11.88 2.68
C ASN A 409 13.40 -11.27 2.69
N ALA A 410 13.28 -9.98 2.42
CA ALA A 410 12.01 -9.24 2.34
C ALA A 410 11.54 -9.01 0.89
N VAL A 411 12.06 -9.75 -0.09
CA VAL A 411 11.56 -9.74 -1.47
C VAL A 411 10.62 -10.92 -1.69
N MET A 412 9.57 -10.73 -2.46
CA MET A 412 8.54 -11.75 -2.78
C MET A 412 9.11 -13.07 -3.29
N LYS A 413 8.32 -14.15 -3.22
CA LYS A 413 8.63 -15.42 -3.90
C LYS A 413 8.61 -15.29 -5.42
N GLY A 414 7.70 -14.47 -5.93
CA GLY A 414 7.47 -14.24 -7.34
C GLY A 414 6.00 -13.97 -7.68
N TYR A 415 5.74 -13.84 -8.97
CA TYR A 415 4.38 -13.67 -9.50
C TYR A 415 3.73 -15.03 -9.78
N LEU A 416 2.54 -15.23 -9.22
CA LEU A 416 1.74 -16.45 -9.38
C LEU A 416 1.49 -16.74 -10.87
N LYS A 417 1.74 -17.97 -11.30
CA LYS A 417 1.48 -18.47 -12.68
C LYS A 417 2.09 -17.59 -13.79
N ASN A 418 3.19 -16.87 -13.51
CA ASN A 418 3.81 -15.95 -14.48
C ASN A 418 5.33 -16.10 -14.57
N PRO A 419 5.85 -17.21 -15.15
CA PRO A 419 7.28 -17.49 -15.21
C PRO A 419 8.06 -16.46 -16.03
N LYS A 420 7.45 -15.87 -17.08
CA LYS A 420 8.09 -14.81 -17.87
C LYS A 420 8.36 -13.56 -17.03
N ALA A 421 7.34 -13.06 -16.32
CA ALA A 421 7.52 -11.90 -15.46
C ALA A 421 8.50 -12.16 -14.30
N ASN A 422 8.55 -13.41 -13.78
CA ASN A 422 9.52 -13.79 -12.75
C ASN A 422 10.97 -13.73 -13.29
N LYS A 423 11.21 -14.24 -14.50
CA LYS A 423 12.52 -14.20 -15.13
C LYS A 423 13.00 -12.75 -15.34
N GLU A 424 12.10 -11.86 -15.74
CA GLU A 424 12.39 -10.44 -15.94
C GLU A 424 12.63 -9.74 -14.58
N ALA A 425 11.75 -9.97 -13.61
CA ALA A 425 11.80 -9.30 -12.31
C ALA A 425 13.03 -9.68 -11.46
N PHE A 426 13.58 -10.89 -11.63
CA PHE A 426 14.74 -11.37 -10.87
C PHE A 426 16.03 -11.47 -11.70
N ALA A 427 16.10 -10.73 -12.79
CA ALA A 427 17.27 -10.75 -13.65
C ALA A 427 18.53 -10.29 -12.88
N ASN A 428 19.68 -10.86 -13.23
CA ASN A 428 21.00 -10.51 -12.69
C ASN A 428 21.10 -10.58 -11.14
N GLY A 429 20.26 -11.39 -10.47
CA GLY A 429 20.30 -11.58 -9.02
C GLY A 429 19.73 -10.42 -8.21
N TRP A 430 18.96 -9.54 -8.85
CA TRP A 430 18.25 -8.44 -8.25
C TRP A 430 16.77 -8.45 -8.62
N PHE A 431 15.92 -7.99 -7.70
CA PHE A 431 14.56 -7.64 -8.03
C PHE A 431 14.53 -6.26 -8.69
N HIS A 432 14.00 -6.19 -9.90
CA HIS A 432 13.86 -4.98 -10.71
C HIS A 432 12.53 -4.29 -10.43
N SER A 433 12.57 -3.07 -9.88
CA SER A 433 11.35 -2.34 -9.49
C SER A 433 10.62 -1.68 -10.68
N GLY A 434 11.36 -1.32 -11.73
CA GLY A 434 10.87 -0.47 -12.83
C GLY A 434 10.74 1.00 -12.46
N ASP A 435 11.19 1.41 -11.27
CA ASP A 435 11.18 2.80 -10.81
C ASP A 435 12.58 3.41 -10.97
N LEU A 436 12.64 4.62 -11.53
CA LEU A 436 13.89 5.34 -11.79
C LEU A 436 14.18 6.34 -10.69
N ALA A 437 15.42 6.38 -10.24
CA ALA A 437 15.87 7.23 -9.15
C ALA A 437 17.28 7.76 -9.37
N VAL A 438 17.66 8.73 -8.55
CA VAL A 438 19.03 9.16 -8.33
C VAL A 438 19.46 8.78 -6.92
N LYS A 439 20.78 8.66 -6.71
CA LYS A 439 21.38 8.46 -5.40
C LYS A 439 22.14 9.71 -5.00
N HIS A 440 21.81 10.26 -3.85
CA HIS A 440 22.46 11.45 -3.30
C HIS A 440 23.79 11.11 -2.59
N PRO A 441 24.72 12.08 -2.43
CA PRO A 441 25.98 11.86 -1.72
C PRO A 441 25.83 11.34 -0.28
N ASP A 442 24.69 11.65 0.37
CA ASP A 442 24.35 11.18 1.72
C ASP A 442 23.72 9.78 1.76
N GLY A 443 23.68 9.10 0.60
CA GLY A 443 23.16 7.74 0.44
C GLY A 443 21.63 7.64 0.27
N TYR A 444 20.90 8.75 0.38
CA TYR A 444 19.45 8.76 0.17
C TYR A 444 19.11 8.64 -1.31
N ILE A 445 18.08 7.85 -1.61
CA ILE A 445 17.54 7.79 -2.96
C ILE A 445 16.38 8.77 -3.12
N GLU A 446 16.22 9.27 -4.34
CA GLU A 446 15.10 10.11 -4.74
C GLU A 446 14.55 9.59 -6.06
N ILE A 447 13.27 9.14 -6.04
CA ILE A 447 12.56 8.67 -7.22
C ILE A 447 12.29 9.85 -8.14
N LYS A 448 12.73 9.71 -9.38
CA LYS A 448 12.46 10.71 -10.43
C LYS A 448 11.20 10.38 -11.20
N ASP A 449 10.99 9.13 -11.57
CA ASP A 449 9.75 8.67 -12.22
C ASP A 449 9.72 7.13 -12.34
N ARG A 450 8.65 6.62 -12.91
CA ARG A 450 8.64 5.26 -13.49
C ARG A 450 9.21 5.29 -14.89
N SER A 451 9.93 4.25 -15.27
CA SER A 451 10.55 4.17 -16.60
C SER A 451 9.55 4.39 -17.75
N LYS A 452 8.28 4.04 -17.55
CA LYS A 452 7.18 4.21 -18.52
C LYS A 452 6.41 5.54 -18.42
N ASP A 453 6.67 6.35 -17.40
CA ASP A 453 6.01 7.62 -17.14
C ASP A 453 6.90 8.83 -17.48
N ILE A 454 8.20 8.60 -17.72
CA ILE A 454 9.12 9.61 -18.27
C ILE A 454 8.57 10.13 -19.59
N ILE A 455 8.58 11.44 -19.75
CA ILE A 455 8.14 12.15 -20.95
C ILE A 455 9.37 12.49 -21.78
N ILE A 456 9.43 11.99 -23.02
CA ILE A 456 10.59 12.22 -23.91
C ILE A 456 10.25 13.35 -24.85
N SER A 457 10.70 14.56 -24.51
CA SER A 457 10.45 15.78 -25.29
C SER A 457 11.71 16.20 -26.06
N GLY A 458 11.77 15.88 -27.33
CA GLY A 458 12.98 16.04 -28.12
C GLY A 458 14.08 15.11 -27.61
N ALA A 459 15.19 15.68 -27.17
CA ALA A 459 16.30 14.92 -26.56
C ALA A 459 16.27 14.92 -25.02
N GLU A 460 15.25 15.54 -24.40
CA GLU A 460 15.17 15.73 -22.96
C GLU A 460 14.24 14.70 -22.32
N ASN A 461 14.67 14.12 -21.20
CA ASN A 461 13.87 13.25 -20.33
C ASN A 461 13.25 14.11 -19.24
N ILE A 462 11.93 14.26 -19.26
CA ILE A 462 11.19 15.06 -18.29
C ILE A 462 10.55 14.13 -17.27
N SER A 463 10.84 14.36 -15.99
CA SER A 463 10.14 13.70 -14.89
C SER A 463 8.74 14.27 -14.75
N SER A 464 7.73 13.41 -14.86
CA SER A 464 6.35 13.80 -14.60
C SER A 464 6.14 14.23 -13.14
N VAL A 465 6.89 13.63 -12.21
CA VAL A 465 6.85 13.93 -10.76
C VAL A 465 7.40 15.33 -10.47
N GLU A 466 8.47 15.75 -11.13
CA GLU A 466 9.02 17.11 -10.96
C GLU A 466 8.04 18.18 -11.42
N VAL A 467 7.34 17.94 -12.52
CA VAL A 467 6.30 18.85 -13.02
C VAL A 467 5.09 18.86 -12.09
N GLU A 468 4.67 17.71 -11.57
CA GLU A 468 3.60 17.59 -10.57
C GLU A 468 3.94 18.37 -9.29
N ASN A 469 5.15 18.26 -8.77
CA ASN A 469 5.59 18.99 -7.57
C ASN A 469 5.54 20.51 -7.75
N ALA A 470 5.91 21.00 -8.93
CA ALA A 470 5.78 22.43 -9.22
C ALA A 470 4.31 22.86 -9.28
N LEU A 471 3.44 22.06 -9.92
CA LEU A 471 1.99 22.32 -9.96
C LEU A 471 1.36 22.33 -8.57
N TYR A 472 1.72 21.41 -7.68
CA TYR A 472 1.23 21.40 -6.29
C TYR A 472 1.61 22.65 -5.48
N SER A 473 2.67 23.35 -5.89
CA SER A 473 3.08 24.60 -5.26
C SER A 473 2.24 25.82 -5.71
N HIS A 474 1.36 25.65 -6.71
CA HIS A 474 0.49 26.72 -7.19
C HIS A 474 -0.72 26.90 -6.27
N PRO A 475 -1.07 28.16 -5.85
CA PRO A 475 -2.12 28.39 -4.85
C PRO A 475 -3.51 27.88 -5.24
N ALA A 476 -3.83 27.83 -6.52
CA ALA A 476 -5.14 27.38 -7.01
C ALA A 476 -5.27 25.86 -7.16
N ILE A 477 -4.18 25.08 -7.11
CA ILE A 477 -4.19 23.64 -7.40
C ILE A 477 -4.34 22.82 -6.13
N LEU A 478 -5.32 21.93 -6.11
CA LEU A 478 -5.55 20.94 -5.06
C LEU A 478 -4.83 19.63 -5.37
N ASP A 479 -4.89 19.18 -6.63
CA ASP A 479 -4.32 17.90 -7.06
C ASP A 479 -3.83 18.01 -8.50
N ALA A 480 -2.71 17.32 -8.83
CA ALA A 480 -2.12 17.37 -10.15
C ALA A 480 -1.57 16.02 -10.58
N SER A 481 -1.64 15.72 -11.87
CA SER A 481 -0.94 14.60 -12.48
C SER A 481 -0.53 14.93 -13.90
N VAL A 482 0.68 14.51 -14.28
CA VAL A 482 1.28 14.86 -15.58
C VAL A 482 1.60 13.59 -16.35
N VAL A 483 1.26 13.60 -17.64
CA VAL A 483 1.52 12.51 -18.57
C VAL A 483 2.05 13.05 -19.90
N ALA A 484 2.69 12.18 -20.68
CA ALA A 484 3.07 12.49 -22.04
C ALA A 484 1.82 12.69 -22.92
N ARG A 485 1.81 13.78 -23.72
CA ARG A 485 0.91 14.00 -24.84
C ARG A 485 1.71 14.04 -26.13
N PRO A 486 1.25 13.40 -27.23
CA PRO A 486 1.91 13.52 -28.52
C PRO A 486 2.13 14.99 -28.92
N ASP A 487 3.28 15.30 -29.51
CA ASP A 487 3.67 16.66 -29.94
C ASP A 487 4.33 16.58 -31.33
N GLU A 488 3.82 17.34 -32.31
CA GLU A 488 4.32 17.31 -33.70
C GLU A 488 5.76 17.79 -33.84
N LYS A 489 6.23 18.62 -32.90
CA LYS A 489 7.61 19.16 -32.92
C LYS A 489 8.58 18.37 -32.08
N TRP A 490 8.15 17.92 -30.92
CA TRP A 490 9.02 17.37 -29.88
C TRP A 490 8.84 15.87 -29.64
N GLY A 491 7.92 15.22 -30.38
CA GLY A 491 7.51 13.82 -30.14
C GLY A 491 6.50 13.72 -29.01
N GLU A 492 6.90 14.12 -27.80
CA GLU A 492 6.05 14.22 -26.62
C GLU A 492 6.21 15.59 -25.95
N SER A 493 5.18 15.99 -25.21
CA SER A 493 5.23 17.14 -24.31
C SER A 493 4.41 16.92 -23.05
N PRO A 494 4.74 17.58 -21.92
CA PRO A 494 3.97 17.44 -20.68
C PRO A 494 2.55 17.94 -20.84
N CYS A 495 1.57 17.10 -20.43
CA CYS A 495 0.15 17.42 -20.32
C CYS A 495 -0.25 17.31 -18.85
N ALA A 496 -0.61 18.42 -18.23
CA ALA A 496 -1.04 18.49 -16.85
C ALA A 496 -2.56 18.32 -16.75
N PHE A 497 -3.00 17.39 -15.92
CA PHE A 497 -4.38 17.25 -15.46
C PHE A 497 -4.43 17.76 -14.02
N VAL A 498 -5.30 18.72 -13.73
CA VAL A 498 -5.34 19.41 -12.43
C VAL A 498 -6.75 19.51 -11.86
N THR A 499 -6.85 19.33 -10.55
CA THR A 499 -8.05 19.61 -9.77
C THR A 499 -7.84 20.89 -8.99
N LEU A 500 -8.77 21.83 -9.10
CA LEU A 500 -8.69 23.12 -8.41
C LEU A 500 -9.14 23.00 -6.95
N LYS A 501 -8.62 23.88 -6.09
CA LYS A 501 -9.10 24.03 -4.72
C LYS A 501 -10.54 24.55 -4.70
N PRO A 502 -11.34 24.22 -3.68
CA PRO A 502 -12.66 24.83 -3.48
C PRO A 502 -12.56 26.35 -3.43
N GLY A 503 -13.52 27.03 -4.08
CA GLY A 503 -13.60 28.51 -4.10
C GLY A 503 -12.71 29.20 -5.13
N VAL A 504 -11.91 28.48 -5.90
CA VAL A 504 -11.15 29.06 -7.02
C VAL A 504 -12.11 29.41 -8.15
N ASP A 505 -12.05 30.66 -8.64
CA ASP A 505 -12.83 31.11 -9.78
C ASP A 505 -12.33 30.44 -11.07
N SER A 506 -13.13 29.55 -11.64
CA SER A 506 -12.88 28.84 -12.88
C SER A 506 -13.65 29.42 -14.08
N SER A 507 -14.29 30.59 -13.94
CA SER A 507 -15.09 31.20 -15.00
C SER A 507 -14.27 31.59 -16.24
N ASN A 508 -12.97 31.81 -16.10
CA ASN A 508 -12.04 32.08 -17.18
C ASN A 508 -10.89 31.06 -17.19
N GLU A 509 -11.18 29.87 -17.75
CA GLU A 509 -10.19 28.78 -17.81
C GLU A 509 -8.91 29.18 -18.54
N GLN A 510 -8.99 29.97 -19.61
CA GLN A 510 -7.82 30.36 -20.39
C GLN A 510 -6.85 31.22 -19.56
N ARG A 511 -7.36 32.18 -18.80
CA ARG A 511 -6.56 33.01 -17.90
C ARG A 511 -5.89 32.17 -16.81
N LEU A 512 -6.62 31.19 -16.28
CA LEU A 512 -6.10 30.29 -15.26
C LEU A 512 -5.00 29.37 -15.83
N VAL A 513 -5.17 28.86 -17.05
CA VAL A 513 -4.12 28.11 -17.76
C VAL A 513 -2.86 28.96 -17.95
N GLU A 514 -3.00 30.20 -18.38
CA GLU A 514 -1.89 31.14 -18.57
C GLU A 514 -1.14 31.41 -17.26
N ASP A 515 -1.86 31.58 -16.15
CA ASP A 515 -1.32 31.78 -14.82
C ASP A 515 -0.52 30.55 -14.36
N ILE A 516 -1.11 29.35 -14.46
CA ILE A 516 -0.45 28.09 -14.12
C ILE A 516 0.82 27.87 -14.95
N VAL A 517 0.75 28.09 -16.27
CA VAL A 517 1.90 27.94 -17.17
C VAL A 517 2.99 28.97 -16.85
N LYS A 518 2.62 30.21 -16.56
CA LYS A 518 3.55 31.27 -16.13
C LYS A 518 4.22 30.89 -14.81
N PHE A 519 3.46 30.40 -13.86
CA PHE A 519 4.00 29.91 -12.58
C PHE A 519 5.00 28.77 -12.80
N CYS A 520 4.65 27.76 -13.60
CA CYS A 520 5.58 26.66 -13.93
C CYS A 520 6.86 27.18 -14.59
N ARG A 521 6.79 28.16 -15.48
CA ARG A 521 7.98 28.77 -16.11
C ARG A 521 8.92 29.44 -15.11
N SER A 522 8.42 29.89 -13.97
CA SER A 522 9.25 30.48 -12.90
C SER A 522 9.96 29.42 -12.04
N LYS A 523 9.55 28.15 -12.14
CA LYS A 523 10.02 27.06 -11.27
C LYS A 523 10.83 25.97 -11.98
N MET A 524 10.72 25.86 -13.30
CA MET A 524 11.34 24.78 -14.06
C MET A 524 11.80 25.22 -15.46
N PRO A 525 12.72 24.44 -16.10
CA PRO A 525 13.17 24.68 -17.47
C PRO A 525 12.01 24.72 -18.47
N ALA A 526 12.15 25.53 -19.52
CA ALA A 526 11.07 25.76 -20.51
C ALA A 526 10.55 24.50 -21.20
N TYR A 527 11.41 23.48 -21.39
CA TYR A 527 11.02 22.20 -21.99
C TYR A 527 10.13 21.35 -21.07
N SER A 528 10.25 21.51 -19.75
CA SER A 528 9.44 20.79 -18.75
C SER A 528 8.08 21.44 -18.49
N VAL A 529 7.86 22.67 -18.93
CA VAL A 529 6.60 23.39 -18.71
C VAL A 529 5.46 22.71 -19.47
N PRO A 530 4.31 22.44 -18.82
CA PRO A 530 3.16 21.84 -19.47
C PRO A 530 2.71 22.61 -20.71
N LYS A 531 2.55 21.93 -21.84
CA LYS A 531 1.99 22.50 -23.09
C LYS A 531 0.47 22.43 -23.09
N SER A 532 -0.10 21.62 -22.21
CA SER A 532 -1.53 21.46 -22.07
C SER A 532 -1.88 21.37 -20.59
N VAL A 533 -2.95 22.06 -20.19
CA VAL A 533 -3.54 21.97 -18.86
C VAL A 533 -5.01 21.61 -19.03
N VAL A 534 -5.47 20.59 -18.31
CA VAL A 534 -6.83 20.06 -18.37
C VAL A 534 -7.40 20.05 -16.97
N PHE A 535 -8.52 20.72 -16.76
CA PHE A 535 -9.20 20.78 -15.47
C PHE A 535 -10.17 19.61 -15.29
N GLY A 536 -10.26 19.10 -14.08
CA GLY A 536 -11.23 18.08 -13.69
C GLY A 536 -10.71 17.14 -12.58
N PRO A 537 -11.57 16.23 -12.12
CA PRO A 537 -11.19 15.25 -11.13
C PRO A 537 -10.19 14.24 -11.70
N LEU A 538 -9.18 13.88 -10.91
CA LEU A 538 -8.20 12.87 -11.29
C LEU A 538 -8.72 11.45 -10.99
N PRO A 539 -8.59 10.49 -11.92
CA PRO A 539 -8.93 9.11 -11.67
C PRO A 539 -7.93 8.51 -10.66
N LYS A 540 -8.43 8.02 -9.52
CA LYS A 540 -7.62 7.47 -8.43
C LYS A 540 -7.84 5.97 -8.26
N THR A 541 -6.80 5.28 -7.84
CA THR A 541 -6.90 3.92 -7.30
C THR A 541 -7.53 3.95 -5.89
N ALA A 542 -7.84 2.78 -5.34
CA ALA A 542 -8.30 2.63 -3.96
C ALA A 542 -7.33 3.21 -2.92
N THR A 543 -6.05 3.27 -3.25
CA THR A 543 -4.99 3.82 -2.39
C THR A 543 -4.73 5.31 -2.66
N GLY A 544 -5.59 5.98 -3.44
CA GLY A 544 -5.45 7.39 -3.77
C GLY A 544 -4.41 7.70 -4.86
N LYS A 545 -3.74 6.69 -5.43
CA LYS A 545 -2.77 6.87 -6.51
C LYS A 545 -3.45 7.19 -7.83
N THR A 546 -2.97 8.20 -8.54
CA THR A 546 -3.53 8.57 -9.86
C THR A 546 -3.31 7.46 -10.89
N GLN A 547 -4.36 7.14 -11.64
CA GLN A 547 -4.34 6.14 -12.71
C GLN A 547 -3.84 6.79 -14.02
N LYS A 548 -2.52 7.04 -14.10
CA LYS A 548 -1.89 7.73 -15.25
C LYS A 548 -2.20 7.08 -16.61
N HIS A 549 -2.48 5.76 -16.64
CA HIS A 549 -2.84 5.10 -17.92
C HIS A 549 -4.13 5.66 -18.51
N LEU A 550 -5.15 5.97 -17.69
CA LEU A 550 -6.39 6.61 -18.17
C LEU A 550 -6.13 8.04 -18.64
N LEU A 551 -5.26 8.77 -17.95
CA LEU A 551 -4.87 10.12 -18.36
C LEU A 551 -4.06 10.12 -19.66
N ARG A 552 -3.21 9.11 -19.88
CA ARG A 552 -2.49 8.94 -21.15
C ARG A 552 -3.43 8.63 -22.32
N GLU A 553 -4.46 7.80 -22.11
CA GLU A 553 -5.51 7.55 -23.10
C GLU A 553 -6.21 8.86 -23.47
N LYS A 554 -6.65 9.62 -22.45
CA LYS A 554 -7.28 10.93 -22.64
C LYS A 554 -6.36 11.94 -23.36
N ALA A 555 -5.07 11.98 -23.00
CA ALA A 555 -4.11 12.86 -23.67
C ALA A 555 -3.89 12.48 -25.15
N LYS A 556 -3.93 11.18 -25.49
CA LYS A 556 -3.87 10.70 -26.87
C LYS A 556 -5.13 11.06 -27.66
N GLU A 557 -6.32 10.92 -27.05
CA GLU A 557 -7.61 11.30 -27.67
C GLU A 557 -7.68 12.79 -27.98
N MET A 558 -7.01 13.65 -27.20
CA MET A 558 -6.89 15.09 -27.48
C MET A 558 -6.07 15.38 -28.78
N GLY A 559 -5.41 14.38 -29.34
CA GLY A 559 -4.53 14.52 -30.49
C GLY A 559 -3.22 15.24 -30.16
N PRO A 560 -2.29 15.34 -31.13
CA PRO A 560 -1.01 15.97 -30.93
C PRO A 560 -1.10 17.47 -30.67
N VAL A 561 -0.15 17.99 -29.89
CA VAL A 561 0.07 19.44 -29.80
C VAL A 561 0.57 19.92 -31.18
N ARG A 562 -0.20 20.78 -31.84
CA ARG A 562 0.12 21.27 -33.18
C ARG A 562 1.25 22.30 -33.13
N LYS A 563 2.10 22.32 -34.15
CA LYS A 563 3.02 23.45 -34.39
C LYS A 563 2.21 24.74 -34.48
N SER A 564 2.50 25.72 -33.61
CA SER A 564 1.99 27.05 -33.86
C SER A 564 2.55 27.51 -35.23
N LYS A 565 1.66 27.84 -36.17
CA LYS A 565 2.08 28.57 -37.35
C LYS A 565 2.54 29.94 -36.87
N LEU A 566 3.83 30.11 -36.67
CA LEU A 566 4.48 31.44 -36.73
C LEU A 566 4.70 31.79 -38.17
#